data_19a94af7703d619a97225682368902f6
#
_entry.id   19a94af7703d619a97225682368902f6
#
_cell.length_a   1.000
_cell.length_b   1.000
_cell.length_c   1.000
_cell.angle_alpha   90.00
_cell.angle_beta   90.00
_cell.angle_gamma   90.00
#
_symmetry.space_group_name_H-M   'P 1'
#
loop_
_entity.id
_entity.type
_entity.pdbx_description
1 polymer ?
#
loop_
_entity_poly.entity_id
_entity_poly.type
_entity_poly.pdbx_seq_one_letter_code
_entity_poly.pdbx_strand_id
1 'polypeptide(L)'
;GRVQMRARCEIILDEKTGKSTIIVHEIPYQVNRSKLIEKIAELHKEKKVEGITDLRDESAKETRLVIELRRDVVPEVVLNNLYAQTQLQSVFGINLVALVDNQPRVLNLKQVLEYFIVHRREVVTRRTVYLLRRARARGHVLEGLAVALSNIDPMIELIKTSADAQEAREKLLARSWGSETVTQMLERAGPDAAKPDNLEPQYGLKEDGLYFLSPEQAQAILEMRLNRLTGLEQEKLLEEYREIIDNIADLMEILMLPERLMGLIKDELIQIRDEYGDERRSEIVASQEDLTMEDLITPQEMVVTLSNGGYAKTQPLSDYQAQRRGGRGRSASAVKEEDFIEKLLVTNSHDTLLCFSDRGKVYWLRTFQIPIASRAARGRPVVNILPLGEGERITAMLPIEGYG
;
A
#
# COMPACT_ATOMS: atom_id res chain seq x y z
N GLY A 1 -3.65 -3.39 -12.24
CA GLY A 1 -2.23 -3.68 -12.04
C GLY A 1 -2.02 -4.99 -11.31
N ARG A 2 -0.80 -5.50 -11.33
CA ARG A 2 -0.38 -6.69 -10.58
C ARG A 2 0.85 -6.34 -9.75
N VAL A 3 0.91 -6.89 -8.55
CA VAL A 3 2.08 -6.81 -7.66
C VAL A 3 2.52 -8.23 -7.38
N GLN A 4 3.81 -8.50 -7.53
CA GLN A 4 4.42 -9.76 -7.16
C GLN A 4 4.92 -9.64 -5.72
N MET A 5 4.52 -10.57 -4.86
CA MET A 5 4.94 -10.62 -3.46
C MET A 5 5.82 -11.86 -3.28
N ARG A 6 6.99 -11.68 -2.70
CA ARG A 6 7.92 -12.76 -2.34
C ARG A 6 8.09 -12.87 -0.85
N ALA A 7 8.30 -14.10 -0.39
CA ALA A 7 8.75 -14.40 0.97
C ALA A 7 10.13 -13.79 1.22
N ARG A 8 10.40 -13.41 2.45
CA ARG A 8 11.74 -13.01 2.89
C ARG A 8 12.52 -14.25 3.28
N CYS A 9 13.49 -14.60 2.46
CA CYS A 9 14.32 -15.77 2.64
C CYS A 9 15.78 -15.37 2.81
N GLU A 10 16.51 -16.16 3.62
CA GLU A 10 17.93 -16.05 3.84
C GLU A 10 18.58 -17.39 3.56
N ILE A 11 19.72 -17.41 2.89
CA ILE A 11 20.51 -18.60 2.64
C ILE A 11 21.71 -18.57 3.58
N ILE A 12 21.83 -19.57 4.44
CA ILE A 12 22.96 -19.72 5.39
C ILE A 12 23.78 -20.92 4.97
N LEU A 13 25.08 -20.69 4.75
CA LEU A 13 26.06 -21.73 4.52
C LEU A 13 26.75 -22.10 5.85
N ASP A 14 26.67 -23.37 6.24
CA ASP A 14 27.44 -23.89 7.36
C ASP A 14 28.85 -24.26 6.86
N GLU A 15 29.84 -23.41 7.18
CA GLU A 15 31.24 -23.59 6.78
C GLU A 15 31.87 -24.91 7.25
N LYS A 16 31.38 -25.48 8.36
CA LYS A 16 31.92 -26.73 8.93
C LYS A 16 31.41 -27.98 8.18
N THR A 17 30.13 -27.98 7.84
CA THR A 17 29.50 -29.12 7.18
C THR A 17 29.39 -28.96 5.66
N GLY A 18 29.56 -27.76 5.13
CA GLY A 18 29.35 -27.41 3.72
C GLY A 18 27.89 -27.59 3.27
N LYS A 19 26.94 -27.63 4.20
CA LYS A 19 25.50 -27.69 3.92
C LYS A 19 24.93 -26.28 3.89
N SER A 20 24.03 -26.03 2.98
CA SER A 20 23.24 -24.80 2.92
C SER A 20 21.86 -25.01 3.52
N THR A 21 21.35 -23.98 4.15
CA THR A 21 20.00 -23.95 4.75
C THR A 21 19.29 -22.69 4.28
N ILE A 22 18.07 -22.84 3.77
CA ILE A 22 17.20 -21.72 3.44
C ILE A 22 16.29 -21.46 4.65
N ILE A 23 16.31 -20.26 5.20
CA ILE A 23 15.42 -19.82 6.29
C ILE A 23 14.42 -18.84 5.73
N VAL A 24 13.12 -19.14 5.89
CA VAL A 24 12.03 -18.26 5.53
C VAL A 24 11.59 -17.50 6.77
N HIS A 25 11.82 -16.18 6.79
CA HIS A 25 11.46 -15.29 7.88
C HIS A 25 10.05 -14.72 7.76
N GLU A 26 9.59 -14.48 6.53
CA GLU A 26 8.26 -13.95 6.24
C GLU A 26 7.67 -14.63 5.01
N ILE A 27 6.37 -14.87 5.03
CA ILE A 27 5.61 -15.42 3.90
C ILE A 27 4.68 -14.35 3.33
N PRO A 28 4.30 -14.43 2.04
CA PRO A 28 3.41 -13.46 1.44
C PRO A 28 2.06 -13.34 2.17
N TYR A 29 1.46 -12.16 2.13
CA TYR A 29 0.17 -11.89 2.77
C TYR A 29 -0.91 -12.88 2.31
N GLN A 30 -1.75 -13.35 3.24
CA GLN A 30 -2.81 -14.33 3.05
C GLN A 30 -2.34 -15.75 2.68
N VAL A 31 -1.06 -16.06 2.68
CA VAL A 31 -0.57 -17.43 2.47
C VAL A 31 -0.73 -18.23 3.77
N ASN A 32 -1.33 -19.41 3.65
CA ASN A 32 -1.45 -20.35 4.77
C ASN A 32 -0.12 -21.13 4.91
N ARG A 33 0.54 -20.95 6.06
CA ARG A 33 1.85 -21.57 6.34
C ARG A 33 1.82 -23.09 6.27
N SER A 34 0.83 -23.74 6.87
CA SER A 34 0.73 -25.20 6.88
C SER A 34 0.57 -25.76 5.47
N LYS A 35 -0.30 -25.16 4.64
CA LYS A 35 -0.47 -25.58 3.24
C LYS A 35 0.79 -25.33 2.40
N LEU A 36 1.54 -24.27 2.70
CA LEU A 36 2.81 -23.99 2.05
C LEU A 36 3.83 -25.10 2.36
N ILE A 37 3.95 -25.51 3.63
CA ILE A 37 4.84 -26.58 4.08
C ILE A 37 4.45 -27.92 3.41
N GLU A 38 3.17 -28.26 3.43
CA GLU A 38 2.65 -29.46 2.76
C GLU A 38 3.01 -29.47 1.27
N LYS A 39 2.85 -28.30 0.59
CA LYS A 39 3.18 -28.17 -0.83
C LYS A 39 4.67 -28.33 -1.11
N ILE A 40 5.55 -27.79 -0.27
CA ILE A 40 7.00 -27.98 -0.39
C ILE A 40 7.35 -29.46 -0.22
N ALA A 41 6.79 -30.14 0.78
CA ALA A 41 7.00 -31.56 1.02
C ALA A 41 6.50 -32.43 -0.15
N GLU A 42 5.35 -32.11 -0.73
CA GLU A 42 4.81 -32.77 -1.93
C GLU A 42 5.77 -32.66 -3.12
N LEU A 43 6.24 -31.42 -3.43
CA LEU A 43 7.17 -31.18 -4.54
C LEU A 43 8.49 -31.91 -4.35
N HIS A 44 8.98 -32.00 -3.11
CA HIS A 44 10.16 -32.78 -2.80
C HIS A 44 9.92 -34.28 -3.04
N LYS A 45 8.79 -34.84 -2.58
CA LYS A 45 8.40 -36.25 -2.78
C LYS A 45 8.22 -36.59 -4.26
N GLU A 46 7.65 -35.69 -5.04
CA GLU A 46 7.46 -35.80 -6.49
C GLU A 46 8.75 -35.58 -7.30
N LYS A 47 9.87 -35.26 -6.65
CA LYS A 47 11.15 -34.92 -7.28
C LYS A 47 11.08 -33.72 -8.25
N LYS A 48 10.11 -32.84 -8.06
CA LYS A 48 10.02 -31.57 -8.82
C LYS A 48 10.96 -30.51 -8.28
N VAL A 49 11.24 -30.54 -6.97
CA VAL A 49 12.28 -29.74 -6.32
C VAL A 49 13.23 -30.72 -5.64
N GLU A 50 14.40 -30.83 -6.24
CA GLU A 50 15.46 -31.74 -5.70
C GLU A 50 16.38 -30.94 -4.75
N GLY A 51 17.13 -31.70 -3.94
CA GLY A 51 18.14 -31.12 -3.06
C GLY A 51 17.70 -30.81 -1.65
N ILE A 52 16.44 -30.89 -1.30
CA ILE A 52 15.94 -30.76 0.07
C ILE A 52 16.25 -32.01 0.86
N THR A 53 16.81 -31.90 2.06
CA THR A 53 17.05 -33.00 2.99
C THR A 53 16.09 -33.00 4.15
N ASP A 54 15.71 -31.84 4.66
CA ASP A 54 14.79 -31.71 5.79
C ASP A 54 13.98 -30.43 5.68
N LEU A 55 12.79 -30.43 6.26
CA LEU A 55 11.84 -29.31 6.27
C LEU A 55 11.21 -29.21 7.66
N ARG A 56 11.52 -28.14 8.39
CA ARG A 56 11.02 -27.91 9.75
C ARG A 56 10.32 -26.59 9.89
N ASP A 57 9.24 -26.57 10.65
CA ASP A 57 8.57 -25.34 11.09
C ASP A 57 8.99 -25.03 12.53
N GLU A 58 9.86 -24.06 12.68
CA GLU A 58 10.36 -23.56 13.96
C GLU A 58 9.66 -22.25 14.36
N SER A 59 8.55 -21.93 13.73
CA SER A 59 7.82 -20.68 13.95
C SER A 59 7.17 -20.64 15.33
N ALA A 60 7.35 -19.49 16.02
CA ALA A 60 6.65 -19.17 17.25
C ALA A 60 5.80 -17.91 17.07
N LYS A 61 6.22 -16.74 17.58
CA LYS A 61 5.61 -15.45 17.30
C LYS A 61 5.91 -14.96 15.90
N GLU A 62 7.11 -15.26 15.42
CA GLU A 62 7.60 -14.94 14.09
C GLU A 62 7.68 -16.18 13.22
N THR A 63 7.54 -16.02 11.92
CA THR A 63 7.70 -17.13 10.98
C THR A 63 9.16 -17.52 10.91
N ARG A 64 9.44 -18.81 11.08
CA ARG A 64 10.76 -19.41 10.88
C ARG A 64 10.60 -20.80 10.28
N LEU A 65 10.61 -20.89 8.96
CA LEU A 65 10.59 -22.14 8.24
C LEU A 65 12.01 -22.46 7.77
N VAL A 66 12.52 -23.62 8.16
CA VAL A 66 13.89 -24.07 7.91
C VAL A 66 13.88 -25.17 6.88
N ILE A 67 14.60 -24.99 5.78
CA ILE A 67 14.73 -25.93 4.67
C ILE A 67 16.22 -26.29 4.53
N GLU A 68 16.61 -27.49 4.96
CA GLU A 68 17.99 -27.98 4.83
C GLU A 68 18.24 -28.54 3.44
N LEU A 69 19.40 -28.23 2.87
CA LEU A 69 19.78 -28.69 1.53
C LEU A 69 20.91 -29.71 1.56
N ARG A 70 21.03 -30.49 0.49
CA ARG A 70 22.19 -31.33 0.22
C ARG A 70 23.41 -30.46 -0.13
N ARG A 71 24.60 -30.98 0.06
CA ARG A 71 25.88 -30.31 -0.23
C ARG A 71 26.11 -30.03 -1.71
N ASP A 72 25.53 -30.86 -2.58
CA ASP A 72 25.76 -30.90 -4.03
C ASP A 72 24.79 -30.03 -4.83
N VAL A 73 24.00 -29.19 -4.17
CA VAL A 73 23.01 -28.33 -4.85
C VAL A 73 23.34 -26.85 -4.66
N VAL A 74 22.98 -26.05 -5.64
CA VAL A 74 23.07 -24.61 -5.59
C VAL A 74 21.82 -24.06 -4.88
N PRO A 75 21.97 -23.42 -3.71
CA PRO A 75 20.83 -23.01 -2.88
C PRO A 75 19.90 -22.03 -3.58
N GLU A 76 20.46 -21.11 -4.38
CA GLU A 76 19.72 -20.11 -5.14
C GLU A 76 18.78 -20.76 -6.16
N VAL A 77 19.24 -21.81 -6.84
CA VAL A 77 18.42 -22.56 -7.80
C VAL A 77 17.25 -23.25 -7.10
N VAL A 78 17.50 -23.86 -5.94
CA VAL A 78 16.43 -24.47 -5.13
C VAL A 78 15.43 -23.40 -4.69
N LEU A 79 15.89 -22.25 -4.20
CA LEU A 79 15.04 -21.15 -3.78
C LEU A 79 14.21 -20.60 -4.94
N ASN A 80 14.81 -20.43 -6.12
CA ASN A 80 14.11 -19.97 -7.32
C ASN A 80 13.03 -20.97 -7.75
N ASN A 81 13.32 -22.27 -7.70
CA ASN A 81 12.33 -23.30 -7.96
C ASN A 81 11.18 -23.29 -6.93
N LEU A 82 11.47 -23.03 -5.65
CA LEU A 82 10.46 -22.86 -4.63
C LEU A 82 9.58 -21.62 -4.90
N TYR A 83 10.16 -20.49 -5.33
CA TYR A 83 9.41 -19.32 -5.75
C TYR A 83 8.52 -19.61 -6.97
N ALA A 84 9.01 -20.34 -7.95
CA ALA A 84 8.27 -20.64 -9.17
C ALA A 84 7.11 -21.65 -8.94
N GLN A 85 7.24 -22.58 -7.98
CA GLN A 85 6.31 -23.71 -7.82
C GLN A 85 5.46 -23.66 -6.55
N THR A 86 5.70 -22.69 -5.65
CA THR A 86 4.98 -22.56 -4.38
C THR A 86 4.46 -21.15 -4.14
N GLN A 87 3.69 -20.98 -3.07
CA GLN A 87 3.20 -19.68 -2.62
C GLN A 87 4.25 -18.85 -1.86
N LEU A 88 5.54 -19.27 -1.84
CA LEU A 88 6.63 -18.36 -1.43
C LEU A 88 6.73 -17.13 -2.34
N GLN A 89 6.25 -17.25 -3.56
CA GLN A 89 5.97 -16.13 -4.44
C GLN A 89 4.51 -16.19 -4.88
N SER A 90 3.80 -15.08 -4.76
CA SER A 90 2.41 -14.96 -5.19
C SER A 90 2.17 -13.65 -5.94
N VAL A 91 1.21 -13.66 -6.84
CA VAL A 91 0.82 -12.48 -7.61
C VAL A 91 -0.49 -11.95 -7.05
N PHE A 92 -0.50 -10.69 -6.63
CA PHE A 92 -1.70 -10.01 -6.19
C PHE A 92 -2.22 -9.09 -7.30
N GLY A 93 -3.45 -9.34 -7.75
CA GLY A 93 -4.15 -8.47 -8.69
C GLY A 93 -4.71 -7.26 -7.98
N ILE A 94 -4.22 -6.06 -8.30
CA ILE A 94 -4.73 -4.82 -7.74
C ILE A 94 -6.07 -4.51 -8.40
N ASN A 95 -7.14 -4.53 -7.60
CA ASN A 95 -8.48 -4.14 -8.01
C ASN A 95 -9.08 -3.22 -6.94
N LEU A 96 -8.87 -1.91 -7.11
CA LEU A 96 -9.37 -0.89 -6.19
C LEU A 96 -10.81 -0.53 -6.58
N VAL A 97 -11.77 -1.07 -5.84
CA VAL A 97 -13.18 -0.73 -5.99
C VAL A 97 -13.61 0.14 -4.82
N ALA A 98 -14.19 1.29 -5.09
CA ALA A 98 -14.75 2.18 -4.08
C ALA A 98 -16.13 2.70 -4.52
N LEU A 99 -16.92 3.14 -3.54
CA LEU A 99 -18.18 3.82 -3.81
C LEU A 99 -17.90 5.31 -4.07
N VAL A 100 -18.26 5.76 -5.25
CA VAL A 100 -18.25 7.17 -5.64
C VAL A 100 -19.67 7.55 -6.01
N ASP A 101 -20.23 8.54 -5.32
CA ASP A 101 -21.63 8.95 -5.47
C ASP A 101 -22.62 7.76 -5.35
N ASN A 102 -22.39 6.90 -4.35
CA ASN A 102 -23.13 5.66 -4.09
C ASN A 102 -23.06 4.62 -5.22
N GLN A 103 -22.17 4.75 -6.19
CA GLN A 103 -21.95 3.80 -7.27
C GLN A 103 -20.58 3.12 -7.14
N PRO A 104 -20.50 1.78 -7.27
CA PRO A 104 -19.22 1.09 -7.28
C PRO A 104 -18.44 1.43 -8.55
N ARG A 105 -17.21 1.91 -8.40
CA ARG A 105 -16.28 2.22 -9.50
C ARG A 105 -14.93 1.57 -9.27
N VAL A 106 -14.33 1.08 -10.35
CA VAL A 106 -12.93 0.64 -10.34
C VAL A 106 -12.06 1.88 -10.53
N LEU A 107 -11.16 2.13 -9.59
CA LEU A 107 -10.34 3.34 -9.55
C LEU A 107 -8.85 2.98 -9.63
N ASN A 108 -8.05 3.88 -10.17
CA ASN A 108 -6.60 3.85 -9.98
C ASN A 108 -6.21 4.61 -8.70
N LEU A 109 -4.95 4.49 -8.26
CA LEU A 109 -4.48 5.11 -7.02
C LEU A 109 -4.69 6.62 -7.00
N LYS A 110 -4.40 7.31 -8.11
CA LYS A 110 -4.59 8.77 -8.24
C LYS A 110 -6.06 9.13 -8.01
N GLN A 111 -6.98 8.44 -8.67
CA GLN A 111 -8.42 8.68 -8.52
C GLN A 111 -8.91 8.42 -7.09
N VAL A 112 -8.41 7.37 -6.42
CA VAL A 112 -8.75 7.11 -5.00
C VAL A 112 -8.34 8.30 -4.13
N LEU A 113 -7.14 8.84 -4.32
CA LEU A 113 -6.66 10.01 -3.56
C LEU A 113 -7.48 11.28 -3.90
N GLU A 114 -7.80 11.51 -5.16
CA GLU A 114 -8.63 12.63 -5.59
C GLU A 114 -10.03 12.60 -4.96
N TYR A 115 -10.71 11.44 -5.01
CA TYR A 115 -12.03 11.27 -4.39
C TYR A 115 -11.97 11.34 -2.86
N PHE A 116 -10.89 10.86 -2.23
CA PHE A 116 -10.68 11.04 -0.80
C PHE A 116 -10.61 12.53 -0.42
N ILE A 117 -9.85 13.33 -1.17
CA ILE A 117 -9.73 14.78 -0.92
C ILE A 117 -11.09 15.48 -1.12
N VAL A 118 -11.84 15.14 -2.17
CA VAL A 118 -13.19 15.67 -2.40
C VAL A 118 -14.10 15.37 -1.21
N HIS A 119 -14.11 14.11 -0.76
CA HIS A 119 -14.89 13.69 0.41
C HIS A 119 -14.45 14.42 1.69
N ARG A 120 -13.15 14.55 1.93
CA ARG A 120 -12.64 15.32 3.10
C ARG A 120 -13.08 16.77 3.06
N ARG A 121 -13.02 17.43 1.93
CA ARG A 121 -13.52 18.82 1.77
C ARG A 121 -14.99 18.90 2.17
N GLU A 122 -15.82 18.03 1.67
CA GLU A 122 -17.25 18.00 2.01
C GLU A 122 -17.50 17.79 3.51
N VAL A 123 -16.82 16.80 4.11
CA VAL A 123 -16.96 16.49 5.55
C VAL A 123 -16.49 17.65 6.42
N VAL A 124 -15.33 18.23 6.11
CA VAL A 124 -14.78 19.37 6.88
C VAL A 124 -15.67 20.60 6.73
N THR A 125 -16.17 20.88 5.52
CA THR A 125 -17.12 21.98 5.29
C THR A 125 -18.39 21.79 6.12
N ARG A 126 -19.02 20.62 6.10
CA ARG A 126 -20.22 20.33 6.90
C ARG A 126 -19.95 20.43 8.41
N ARG A 127 -18.82 19.95 8.87
CA ARG A 127 -18.39 20.08 10.27
C ARG A 127 -18.23 21.55 10.65
N THR A 128 -17.56 22.34 9.81
CA THR A 128 -17.32 23.77 10.05
C THR A 128 -18.64 24.57 10.09
N VAL A 129 -19.58 24.27 9.19
CA VAL A 129 -20.93 24.89 9.21
C VAL A 129 -21.66 24.54 10.50
N TYR A 130 -21.58 23.28 10.96
CA TYR A 130 -22.21 22.87 12.23
C TYR A 130 -21.57 23.60 13.42
N LEU A 131 -20.24 23.68 13.48
CA LEU A 131 -19.51 24.37 14.55
C LEU A 131 -19.81 25.86 14.55
N LEU A 132 -19.89 26.49 13.37
CA LEU A 132 -20.24 27.91 13.21
C LEU A 132 -21.65 28.19 13.76
N ARG A 133 -22.64 27.39 13.40
CA ARG A 133 -24.00 27.55 13.92
C ARG A 133 -24.05 27.44 15.45
N ARG A 134 -23.32 26.48 16.01
CA ARG A 134 -23.23 26.30 17.47
C ARG A 134 -22.51 27.47 18.14
N ALA A 135 -21.40 27.94 17.55
CA ALA A 135 -20.67 29.10 18.05
C ALA A 135 -21.50 30.38 17.98
N ARG A 136 -22.24 30.62 16.87
CA ARG A 136 -23.17 31.73 16.74
C ARG A 136 -24.28 31.71 17.79
N ALA A 137 -24.89 30.55 18.01
CA ALA A 137 -25.94 30.44 19.04
C ALA A 137 -25.39 30.77 20.44
N ARG A 138 -24.20 30.29 20.78
CA ARG A 138 -23.54 30.60 22.06
C ARG A 138 -23.10 32.08 22.11
N GLY A 139 -22.47 32.56 21.04
CA GLY A 139 -22.04 33.95 20.91
C GLY A 139 -23.20 34.95 21.05
N HIS A 140 -24.36 34.65 20.44
CA HIS A 140 -25.56 35.47 20.55
C HIS A 140 -26.04 35.65 22.00
N VAL A 141 -26.07 34.56 22.79
CA VAL A 141 -26.43 34.60 24.22
C VAL A 141 -25.40 35.43 25.00
N LEU A 142 -24.10 35.18 24.78
CA LEU A 142 -23.01 35.91 25.46
C LEU A 142 -23.01 37.39 25.10
N GLU A 143 -23.33 37.76 23.85
CA GLU A 143 -23.48 39.12 23.37
C GLU A 143 -24.58 39.85 24.14
N GLY A 144 -25.76 39.24 24.28
CA GLY A 144 -26.84 39.81 25.09
C GLY A 144 -26.46 39.99 26.57
N LEU A 145 -25.71 39.03 27.15
CA LEU A 145 -25.20 39.16 28.51
C LEU A 145 -24.13 40.28 28.62
N ALA A 146 -23.27 40.47 27.62
CA ALA A 146 -22.28 41.56 27.58
C ALA A 146 -22.97 42.93 27.49
N VAL A 147 -24.04 43.05 26.68
CA VAL A 147 -24.90 44.24 26.67
C VAL A 147 -25.53 44.53 28.04
N ALA A 148 -26.02 43.48 28.72
CA ALA A 148 -26.58 43.59 30.07
C ALA A 148 -25.56 44.06 31.09
N LEU A 149 -24.33 43.55 31.05
CA LEU A 149 -23.24 44.02 31.92
C LEU A 149 -22.85 45.48 31.71
N SER A 150 -22.88 45.95 30.48
CA SER A 150 -22.65 47.36 30.16
C SER A 150 -23.77 48.31 30.61
N ASN A 151 -24.96 47.74 30.86
CA ASN A 151 -26.15 48.50 31.26
C ASN A 151 -26.80 47.93 32.56
N ILE A 152 -25.97 47.55 33.52
CA ILE A 152 -26.42 46.75 34.67
C ILE A 152 -27.44 47.48 35.56
N ASP A 153 -27.19 48.74 35.89
CA ASP A 153 -28.04 49.54 36.77
C ASP A 153 -29.44 49.80 36.17
N PRO A 154 -29.53 50.29 34.91
CA PRO A 154 -30.78 50.48 34.21
C PRO A 154 -31.59 49.19 34.05
N MET A 155 -30.93 48.03 33.81
CA MET A 155 -31.60 46.75 33.65
C MET A 155 -32.15 46.22 35.00
N ILE A 156 -31.37 46.34 36.07
CA ILE A 156 -31.83 45.95 37.42
C ILE A 156 -33.01 46.78 37.84
N GLU A 157 -33.01 48.12 37.61
CA GLU A 157 -34.12 48.98 37.92
C GLU A 157 -35.37 48.61 37.13
N LEU A 158 -35.23 48.33 35.83
CA LEU A 158 -36.33 47.89 34.94
C LEU A 158 -36.95 46.57 35.47
N ILE A 159 -36.12 45.59 35.81
CA ILE A 159 -36.61 44.29 36.33
C ILE A 159 -37.31 44.47 37.66
N LYS A 160 -36.77 45.26 38.58
CA LYS A 160 -37.39 45.55 39.90
C LYS A 160 -38.74 46.27 39.83
N THR A 161 -38.91 47.12 38.83
CA THR A 161 -40.14 47.92 38.61
C THR A 161 -41.18 47.18 37.76
N SER A 162 -40.92 45.99 37.30
CA SER A 162 -41.87 45.15 36.56
C SER A 162 -42.66 44.26 37.52
N ALA A 163 -43.94 44.04 37.22
CA ALA A 163 -44.83 43.27 38.04
C ALA A 163 -44.51 41.76 38.02
N ASP A 164 -44.04 41.26 36.88
CA ASP A 164 -43.66 39.86 36.69
C ASP A 164 -42.56 39.70 35.64
N ALA A 165 -42.07 38.47 35.47
CA ALA A 165 -40.99 38.14 34.51
C ALA A 165 -41.41 38.39 33.05
N GLN A 166 -42.69 38.23 32.73
CA GLN A 166 -43.21 38.44 31.38
C GLN A 166 -43.15 39.96 31.01
N GLU A 167 -43.61 40.79 31.91
CA GLU A 167 -43.56 42.28 31.75
C GLU A 167 -42.07 42.73 31.67
N ALA A 168 -41.20 42.20 32.52
CA ALA A 168 -39.77 42.52 32.46
C ALA A 168 -39.17 42.15 31.10
N ARG A 169 -39.52 41.00 30.57
CA ARG A 169 -39.07 40.54 29.24
C ARG A 169 -39.54 41.46 28.11
N GLU A 170 -40.82 41.83 28.13
CA GLU A 170 -41.39 42.73 27.11
C GLU A 170 -40.72 44.10 27.15
N LYS A 171 -40.46 44.65 28.34
CA LYS A 171 -39.76 45.93 28.52
C LYS A 171 -38.30 45.87 28.07
N LEU A 172 -37.58 44.75 28.30
CA LEU A 172 -36.21 44.52 27.82
C LEU A 172 -36.15 44.49 26.31
N LEU A 173 -37.13 43.89 25.65
CA LEU A 173 -37.20 43.76 24.17
C LEU A 173 -37.62 45.11 23.52
N ALA A 174 -38.46 45.91 24.16
CA ALA A 174 -38.96 47.15 23.62
C ALA A 174 -37.93 48.28 23.66
N ARG A 175 -36.85 48.15 24.45
CA ARG A 175 -35.86 49.20 24.67
C ARG A 175 -34.57 48.91 23.90
N SER A 176 -33.96 49.97 23.35
CA SER A 176 -32.61 49.89 22.79
C SER A 176 -31.57 50.11 23.89
N TRP A 177 -30.42 49.40 23.75
CA TRP A 177 -29.33 49.43 24.71
C TRP A 177 -28.02 49.87 24.03
N GLY A 178 -27.26 50.74 24.67
CA GLY A 178 -25.93 51.08 24.21
C GLY A 178 -24.91 50.03 24.65
N SER A 179 -23.99 49.64 23.79
CA SER A 179 -22.91 48.74 24.17
C SER A 179 -21.64 49.01 23.36
N GLU A 180 -20.83 49.88 23.90
CA GLU A 180 -19.52 50.20 23.32
C GLU A 180 -18.59 48.97 23.31
N THR A 181 -18.63 48.18 24.39
CA THR A 181 -17.82 46.94 24.55
C THR A 181 -18.15 45.92 23.46
N VAL A 182 -19.45 45.67 23.18
CA VAL A 182 -19.89 44.73 22.15
C VAL A 182 -19.50 45.22 20.76
N THR A 183 -19.67 46.53 20.49
CA THR A 183 -19.29 47.16 19.21
C THR A 183 -17.82 46.95 18.92
N GLN A 184 -16.93 47.22 19.90
CA GLN A 184 -15.48 47.01 19.77
C GLN A 184 -15.12 45.55 19.51
N MET A 185 -15.78 44.58 20.19
CA MET A 185 -15.54 43.16 19.98
C MET A 185 -15.98 42.67 18.61
N LEU A 186 -17.04 43.25 18.06
CA LEU A 186 -17.56 42.90 16.72
C LEU A 186 -16.78 43.54 15.56
N GLU A 187 -15.94 44.56 15.82
CA GLU A 187 -15.16 45.25 14.76
C GLU A 187 -14.34 44.28 13.90
N ARG A 188 -13.75 43.24 14.51
CA ARG A 188 -12.92 42.25 13.80
C ARG A 188 -13.73 41.22 13.03
N ALA A 189 -14.83 40.76 13.59
CA ALA A 189 -15.61 39.66 13.05
C ALA A 189 -16.80 40.11 12.18
N GLY A 190 -17.14 41.40 12.27
CA GLY A 190 -18.29 42.00 11.64
C GLY A 190 -19.54 42.07 12.54
N PRO A 191 -20.46 43.04 12.30
CA PRO A 191 -21.62 43.30 13.16
C PRO A 191 -22.61 42.13 13.25
N ASP A 192 -22.62 41.24 12.28
CA ASP A 192 -23.51 40.07 12.21
C ASP A 192 -22.78 38.77 12.55
N ALA A 193 -21.56 38.81 13.07
CA ALA A 193 -20.73 37.61 13.30
C ALA A 193 -21.42 36.57 14.23
N ALA A 194 -21.95 37.03 15.36
CA ALA A 194 -22.64 36.19 16.34
C ALA A 194 -24.14 36.01 16.04
N LYS A 195 -24.63 36.51 14.91
CA LYS A 195 -26.04 36.44 14.55
C LYS A 195 -26.43 35.03 14.08
N PRO A 196 -27.36 34.36 14.76
CA PRO A 196 -27.94 33.09 14.28
C PRO A 196 -28.66 33.28 12.94
N ASP A 197 -28.62 32.22 12.09
CA ASP A 197 -29.23 32.27 10.75
C ASP A 197 -30.75 32.57 10.76
N ASN A 198 -31.43 32.27 11.88
CA ASN A 198 -32.89 32.42 12.05
C ASN A 198 -33.28 33.71 12.81
N LEU A 199 -32.33 34.56 13.16
CA LEU A 199 -32.63 35.78 13.93
C LEU A 199 -33.36 36.83 13.07
N GLU A 200 -34.48 37.32 13.57
CA GLU A 200 -35.25 38.38 12.90
C GLU A 200 -34.42 39.67 12.76
N PRO A 201 -34.57 40.41 11.62
CA PRO A 201 -33.77 41.61 11.32
C PRO A 201 -33.86 42.72 12.37
N GLN A 202 -34.89 42.74 13.20
CA GLN A 202 -35.11 43.78 14.21
C GLN A 202 -34.15 43.69 15.39
N TYR A 203 -33.59 42.51 15.67
CA TYR A 203 -32.67 42.28 16.79
C TYR A 203 -31.21 42.44 16.43
N GLY A 204 -30.34 42.61 17.44
CA GLY A 204 -28.91 42.78 17.28
C GLY A 204 -28.46 44.24 17.22
N LEU A 205 -27.16 44.43 16.87
CA LEU A 205 -26.53 45.73 16.72
C LEU A 205 -27.04 46.43 15.44
N LYS A 206 -27.41 47.72 15.56
CA LYS A 206 -27.84 48.59 14.46
C LYS A 206 -26.73 49.52 14.03
N GLU A 207 -26.91 50.16 12.87
CA GLU A 207 -25.96 51.14 12.30
C GLU A 207 -25.76 52.39 13.19
N ASP A 208 -26.74 52.70 14.02
CA ASP A 208 -26.72 53.82 14.99
C ASP A 208 -25.98 53.47 16.31
N GLY A 209 -25.39 52.24 16.41
CA GLY A 209 -24.69 51.77 17.59
C GLY A 209 -25.61 51.28 18.73
N LEU A 210 -26.93 51.25 18.51
CA LEU A 210 -27.91 50.76 19.45
C LEU A 210 -28.13 49.22 19.27
N TYR A 211 -28.28 48.54 20.37
CA TYR A 211 -28.50 47.10 20.41
C TYR A 211 -29.94 46.76 20.83
N PHE A 212 -30.61 45.89 20.08
CA PHE A 212 -31.93 45.37 20.37
C PHE A 212 -31.83 43.92 20.77
N LEU A 213 -32.22 43.58 22.02
CA LEU A 213 -32.17 42.26 22.56
C LEU A 213 -33.15 41.32 21.86
N SER A 214 -32.77 40.06 21.65
CA SER A 214 -33.66 39.01 21.18
C SER A 214 -34.43 38.37 22.37
N PRO A 215 -35.52 37.66 22.09
CA PRO A 215 -36.22 36.89 23.11
C PRO A 215 -35.38 35.89 23.91
N GLU A 216 -34.40 35.24 23.23
CA GLU A 216 -33.43 34.32 23.85
C GLU A 216 -32.48 35.05 24.79
N GLN A 217 -31.95 36.20 24.34
CA GLN A 217 -31.06 37.04 25.16
C GLN A 217 -31.79 37.61 26.38
N ALA A 218 -33.01 38.13 26.22
CA ALA A 218 -33.81 38.61 27.33
C ALA A 218 -34.07 37.53 28.36
N GLN A 219 -34.36 36.31 27.92
CA GLN A 219 -34.54 35.16 28.81
C GLN A 219 -33.25 34.83 29.57
N ALA A 220 -32.10 34.77 28.87
CA ALA A 220 -30.81 34.55 29.48
C ALA A 220 -30.39 35.58 30.52
N ILE A 221 -30.78 36.88 30.30
CA ILE A 221 -30.55 37.95 31.22
C ILE A 221 -31.41 37.75 32.49
N LEU A 222 -32.69 37.42 32.35
CA LEU A 222 -33.61 37.20 33.49
C LEU A 222 -33.20 35.93 34.32
N GLU A 223 -32.63 34.93 33.71
CA GLU A 223 -32.10 33.72 34.36
C GLU A 223 -30.69 33.91 34.94
N MET A 224 -30.05 35.08 34.72
CA MET A 224 -28.70 35.33 35.19
C MET A 224 -28.66 35.39 36.73
N ARG A 225 -27.77 34.58 37.31
CA ARG A 225 -27.58 34.56 38.76
C ARG A 225 -26.81 35.81 39.25
N LEU A 226 -27.18 36.30 40.42
CA LEU A 226 -26.56 37.50 41.02
C LEU A 226 -25.02 37.36 41.23
N ASN A 227 -24.54 36.14 41.45
CA ASN A 227 -23.08 35.90 41.59
C ASN A 227 -22.29 36.21 40.31
N ARG A 228 -22.93 36.17 39.13
CA ARG A 228 -22.29 36.55 37.86
C ARG A 228 -22.12 38.05 37.70
N LEU A 229 -22.66 38.87 38.57
CA LEU A 229 -22.48 40.30 38.60
C LEU A 229 -21.21 40.77 39.34
N THR A 230 -20.43 39.83 39.90
CA THR A 230 -19.15 40.19 40.51
C THR A 230 -18.10 40.48 39.42
N GLY A 231 -17.19 41.42 39.68
CA GLY A 231 -16.23 41.86 38.68
C GLY A 231 -15.42 40.72 38.03
N LEU A 232 -15.01 39.75 38.80
CA LEU A 232 -14.27 38.58 38.29
C LEU A 232 -15.09 37.72 37.33
N GLU A 233 -16.38 37.52 37.57
CA GLU A 233 -17.27 36.74 36.72
C GLU A 233 -17.66 37.54 35.43
N GLN A 234 -17.74 38.86 35.55
CA GLN A 234 -17.93 39.74 34.38
C GLN A 234 -16.73 39.64 33.43
N GLU A 235 -15.52 39.71 33.96
CA GLU A 235 -14.29 39.54 33.15
C GLU A 235 -14.26 38.20 32.43
N LYS A 236 -14.59 37.09 33.11
CA LYS A 236 -14.66 35.75 32.50
C LYS A 236 -15.71 35.68 31.39
N LEU A 237 -16.86 36.29 31.58
CA LEU A 237 -17.92 36.30 30.54
C LEU A 237 -17.47 37.05 29.30
N LEU A 238 -16.83 38.19 29.49
CA LEU A 238 -16.30 38.98 28.40
C LEU A 238 -15.16 38.28 27.69
N GLU A 239 -14.31 37.53 28.42
CA GLU A 239 -13.26 36.72 27.84
C GLU A 239 -13.82 35.54 27.03
N GLU A 240 -14.83 34.81 27.58
CA GLU A 240 -15.55 33.74 26.85
C GLU A 240 -16.20 34.31 25.56
N TYR A 241 -16.80 35.47 25.65
CA TYR A 241 -17.41 36.08 24.47
C TYR A 241 -16.35 36.42 23.41
N ARG A 242 -15.20 36.98 23.80
CA ARG A 242 -14.09 37.30 22.88
C ARG A 242 -13.57 36.06 22.19
N GLU A 243 -13.33 34.98 22.95
CA GLU A 243 -12.87 33.69 22.39
C GLU A 243 -13.88 33.14 21.38
N ILE A 244 -15.17 33.21 21.67
CA ILE A 244 -16.22 32.75 20.75
C ILE A 244 -16.26 33.60 19.48
N ILE A 245 -16.10 34.91 19.55
CA ILE A 245 -16.05 35.78 18.37
C ILE A 245 -14.84 35.51 17.51
N ASP A 246 -13.66 35.28 18.12
CA ASP A 246 -12.44 34.91 17.38
C ASP A 246 -12.61 33.53 16.71
N ASN A 247 -13.23 32.59 17.39
CA ASN A 247 -13.53 31.24 16.80
C ASN A 247 -14.54 31.35 15.65
N ILE A 248 -15.57 32.20 15.75
CA ILE A 248 -16.54 32.46 14.67
C ILE A 248 -15.80 33.02 13.45
N ALA A 249 -14.92 34.01 13.67
CA ALA A 249 -14.13 34.60 12.59
C ALA A 249 -13.26 33.56 11.86
N ASP A 250 -12.55 32.69 12.59
CA ASP A 250 -11.75 31.59 12.02
C ASP A 250 -12.61 30.57 11.25
N LEU A 251 -13.77 30.19 11.80
CA LEU A 251 -14.69 29.27 11.13
C LEU A 251 -15.28 29.86 9.84
N MET A 252 -15.57 31.17 9.83
CA MET A 252 -16.01 31.86 8.64
C MET A 252 -14.91 31.95 7.59
N GLU A 253 -13.67 32.24 7.99
CA GLU A 253 -12.52 32.26 7.10
C GLU A 253 -12.30 30.90 6.41
N ILE A 254 -12.39 29.79 7.16
CA ILE A 254 -12.29 28.42 6.63
C ILE A 254 -13.37 28.17 5.56
N LEU A 255 -14.59 28.70 5.74
CA LEU A 255 -15.68 28.52 4.76
C LEU A 255 -15.55 29.42 3.53
N MET A 256 -14.99 30.61 3.69
CA MET A 256 -14.86 31.62 2.62
C MET A 256 -13.62 31.37 1.74
N LEU A 257 -12.50 30.91 2.34
CA LEU A 257 -11.22 30.76 1.64
C LEU A 257 -10.89 29.30 1.37
N PRO A 258 -10.94 28.84 0.11
CA PRO A 258 -10.61 27.45 -0.24
C PRO A 258 -9.20 27.03 0.20
N GLU A 259 -8.24 27.96 0.20
CA GLU A 259 -6.86 27.70 0.64
C GLU A 259 -6.80 27.40 2.14
N ARG A 260 -7.59 28.13 2.95
CA ARG A 260 -7.67 27.92 4.39
C ARG A 260 -8.27 26.55 4.72
N LEU A 261 -9.34 26.17 4.02
CA LEU A 261 -9.96 24.85 4.12
C LEU A 261 -8.96 23.72 3.78
N MET A 262 -8.20 23.88 2.69
CA MET A 262 -7.18 22.89 2.30
C MET A 262 -6.01 22.86 3.29
N GLY A 263 -5.62 23.99 3.84
CA GLY A 263 -4.63 24.08 4.91
C GLY A 263 -5.05 23.25 6.13
N LEU A 264 -6.28 23.48 6.61
CA LEU A 264 -6.84 22.73 7.74
C LEU A 264 -6.86 21.20 7.49
N ILE A 265 -7.28 20.76 6.28
CA ILE A 265 -7.29 19.35 5.92
C ILE A 265 -5.85 18.78 5.94
N LYS A 266 -4.89 19.52 5.43
CA LYS A 266 -3.48 19.13 5.42
C LYS A 266 -2.94 18.99 6.85
N ASP A 267 -3.21 19.94 7.73
CA ASP A 267 -2.72 19.95 9.10
C ASP A 267 -3.31 18.76 9.90
N GLU A 268 -4.61 18.49 9.73
CA GLU A 268 -5.25 17.31 10.34
C GLU A 268 -4.65 16.00 9.85
N LEU A 269 -4.33 15.87 8.55
CA LEU A 269 -3.70 14.67 8.00
C LEU A 269 -2.25 14.52 8.49
N ILE A 270 -1.51 15.61 8.64
CA ILE A 270 -0.16 15.60 9.23
C ILE A 270 -0.22 15.13 10.68
N GLN A 271 -1.16 15.65 11.46
CA GLN A 271 -1.35 15.24 12.85
C GLN A 271 -1.64 13.73 12.95
N ILE A 272 -2.54 13.20 12.11
CA ILE A 272 -2.84 11.76 12.07
C ILE A 272 -1.60 10.96 11.68
N ARG A 273 -0.84 11.43 10.69
CA ARG A 273 0.42 10.78 10.30
C ARG A 273 1.42 10.71 11.45
N ASP A 274 1.59 11.81 12.18
CA ASP A 274 2.60 11.92 13.24
C ASP A 274 2.19 11.11 14.49
N GLU A 275 0.89 10.94 14.74
CA GLU A 275 0.36 10.17 15.87
C GLU A 275 0.26 8.66 15.58
N TYR A 276 -0.12 8.26 14.35
CA TYR A 276 -0.42 6.86 14.00
C TYR A 276 0.47 6.30 12.89
N GLY A 277 1.39 7.10 12.35
CA GLY A 277 2.29 6.65 11.29
C GLY A 277 3.27 5.59 11.79
N ASP A 278 3.37 4.50 11.06
CA ASP A 278 4.35 3.44 11.28
C ASP A 278 5.18 3.21 10.02
N GLU A 279 6.31 2.52 10.19
CA GLU A 279 7.17 2.19 9.06
C GLU A 279 6.55 1.09 8.19
N ARG A 280 6.84 1.15 6.89
CA ARG A 280 6.41 0.11 5.96
C ARG A 280 7.11 -1.22 6.29
N ARG A 281 6.35 -2.29 6.49
CA ARG A 281 6.88 -3.64 6.75
C ARG A 281 7.38 -4.32 5.50
N SER A 282 6.64 -4.18 4.38
CA SER A 282 7.02 -4.81 3.10
C SER A 282 7.96 -3.89 2.34
N GLU A 283 9.12 -4.39 1.95
CA GLU A 283 10.05 -3.68 1.08
C GLU A 283 9.49 -3.59 -0.34
N ILE A 284 9.60 -2.41 -0.97
CA ILE A 284 9.28 -2.23 -2.39
C ILE A 284 10.57 -2.28 -3.17
N VAL A 285 10.75 -3.36 -3.94
CA VAL A 285 11.91 -3.54 -4.81
C VAL A 285 11.52 -3.11 -6.21
N ALA A 286 12.30 -2.21 -6.81
CA ALA A 286 12.12 -1.84 -8.20
C ALA A 286 12.54 -3.01 -9.07
N SER A 287 11.57 -3.61 -9.80
CA SER A 287 11.75 -4.60 -10.86
C SER A 287 12.85 -5.64 -10.58
N GLN A 288 12.49 -6.75 -9.96
CA GLN A 288 13.24 -7.97 -10.21
C GLN A 288 12.72 -8.54 -11.54
N GLU A 289 13.60 -8.83 -12.46
CA GLU A 289 13.28 -9.58 -13.67
C GLU A 289 12.52 -10.85 -13.28
N ASP A 290 11.51 -11.20 -14.07
CA ASP A 290 10.81 -12.47 -13.86
C ASP A 290 11.84 -13.61 -13.92
N LEU A 291 11.72 -14.60 -13.04
CA LEU A 291 12.58 -15.77 -13.04
C LEU A 291 12.61 -16.38 -14.44
N THR A 292 13.80 -16.43 -15.04
CA THR A 292 14.02 -17.08 -16.33
C THR A 292 14.13 -18.58 -16.15
N MET A 293 13.99 -19.34 -17.23
CA MET A 293 14.25 -20.80 -17.19
C MET A 293 15.70 -21.10 -16.80
N GLU A 294 16.62 -20.18 -17.07
CA GLU A 294 18.02 -20.26 -16.72
C GLU A 294 18.23 -20.23 -15.20
N ASP A 295 17.49 -19.38 -14.49
CA ASP A 295 17.55 -19.26 -13.02
C ASP A 295 17.03 -20.50 -12.28
N LEU A 296 16.30 -21.37 -12.98
CA LEU A 296 15.72 -22.60 -12.43
C LEU A 296 16.59 -23.82 -12.65
N ILE A 297 17.69 -23.69 -13.41
CA ILE A 297 18.53 -24.80 -13.82
C ILE A 297 19.93 -24.61 -13.23
N THR A 298 20.44 -25.66 -12.58
CA THR A 298 21.79 -25.64 -12.05
C THR A 298 22.83 -25.63 -13.19
N PRO A 299 23.79 -24.70 -13.16
CA PRO A 299 24.92 -24.73 -14.09
C PRO A 299 25.70 -26.03 -13.92
N GLN A 300 25.82 -26.82 -14.99
CA GLN A 300 26.59 -28.05 -14.99
C GLN A 300 27.12 -28.38 -16.39
N GLU A 301 28.21 -29.11 -16.45
CA GLU A 301 28.76 -29.60 -17.73
C GLU A 301 27.86 -30.69 -18.30
N MET A 302 27.49 -30.50 -19.55
CA MET A 302 26.60 -31.40 -20.31
C MET A 302 27.30 -31.92 -21.54
N VAL A 303 27.01 -33.15 -21.86
CA VAL A 303 27.40 -33.76 -23.15
C VAL A 303 26.19 -33.67 -24.06
N VAL A 304 26.32 -32.89 -25.13
CA VAL A 304 25.32 -32.77 -26.19
C VAL A 304 25.69 -33.75 -27.31
N THR A 305 24.74 -34.56 -27.73
CA THR A 305 24.91 -35.48 -28.85
C THR A 305 23.87 -35.18 -29.94
N LEU A 306 24.34 -35.15 -31.20
CA LEU A 306 23.49 -35.04 -32.39
C LEU A 306 23.75 -36.27 -33.26
N SER A 307 22.69 -37.00 -33.62
CA SER A 307 22.79 -38.12 -34.55
C SER A 307 22.62 -37.68 -36.01
N ASN A 308 23.13 -38.47 -36.94
CA ASN A 308 22.95 -38.22 -38.39
C ASN A 308 21.46 -38.22 -38.81
N GLY A 309 20.63 -38.99 -38.08
CA GLY A 309 19.15 -38.95 -38.23
C GLY A 309 18.49 -37.72 -37.68
N GLY A 310 19.23 -36.71 -37.19
CA GLY A 310 18.71 -35.42 -36.69
C GLY A 310 18.08 -35.48 -35.31
N TYR A 311 18.54 -36.37 -34.43
CA TYR A 311 18.10 -36.44 -33.03
C TYR A 311 19.14 -35.85 -32.10
N ALA A 312 18.70 -34.96 -31.22
CA ALA A 312 19.54 -34.34 -30.22
C ALA A 312 19.12 -34.77 -28.80
N LYS A 313 20.10 -34.92 -27.93
CA LYS A 313 19.91 -35.09 -26.49
C LYS A 313 21.09 -34.54 -25.70
N THR A 314 20.85 -34.26 -24.43
CA THR A 314 21.89 -33.89 -23.47
C THR A 314 21.96 -34.91 -22.32
N GLN A 315 23.15 -35.01 -21.72
CA GLN A 315 23.43 -35.84 -20.55
C GLN A 315 24.44 -35.09 -19.66
N PRO A 316 24.31 -35.14 -18.33
CA PRO A 316 25.36 -34.64 -17.45
C PRO A 316 26.71 -35.32 -17.74
N LEU A 317 27.79 -34.53 -17.73
CA LEU A 317 29.14 -35.09 -17.92
C LEU A 317 29.50 -36.11 -16.81
N SER A 318 28.95 -35.94 -15.62
CA SER A 318 29.09 -36.88 -14.47
C SER A 318 28.62 -38.29 -14.78
N ASP A 319 27.73 -38.50 -15.74
CA ASP A 319 27.27 -39.82 -16.18
C ASP A 319 28.33 -40.59 -16.97
N TYR A 320 29.38 -39.87 -17.43
CA TYR A 320 30.49 -40.46 -18.18
C TYR A 320 31.68 -40.71 -17.24
N GLN A 321 31.76 -41.87 -16.66
CA GLN A 321 32.92 -42.28 -15.83
C GLN A 321 34.16 -42.55 -16.66
N ALA A 322 35.32 -42.08 -16.19
CA ALA A 322 36.60 -42.38 -16.80
C ALA A 322 36.86 -43.91 -16.81
N GLN A 323 37.20 -44.44 -18.00
CA GLN A 323 37.48 -45.85 -18.15
C GLN A 323 38.92 -46.19 -17.68
N ARG A 324 39.08 -47.15 -16.77
CA ARG A 324 40.40 -47.65 -16.42
C ARG A 324 40.89 -48.63 -17.48
N ARG A 325 42.21 -48.80 -17.62
CA ARG A 325 42.82 -49.72 -18.55
C ARG A 325 42.25 -51.14 -18.35
N GLY A 326 41.76 -51.78 -19.45
CA GLY A 326 41.16 -53.12 -19.42
C GLY A 326 39.64 -53.18 -19.25
N GLY A 327 38.91 -52.06 -19.11
CA GLY A 327 37.43 -52.02 -19.04
C GLY A 327 36.78 -52.22 -20.43
N ARG A 328 35.58 -52.77 -20.48
CA ARG A 328 34.73 -52.76 -21.67
C ARG A 328 34.19 -51.34 -21.91
N GLY A 329 34.37 -50.82 -23.14
CA GLY A 329 33.78 -49.55 -23.53
C GLY A 329 32.28 -49.52 -23.33
N ARG A 330 31.72 -48.34 -22.91
CA ARG A 330 30.29 -48.12 -22.78
C ARG A 330 29.80 -47.31 -23.98
N SER A 331 28.70 -47.76 -24.60
CA SER A 331 28.07 -47.00 -25.69
C SER A 331 27.50 -45.66 -25.17
N ALA A 332 27.75 -44.57 -25.83
CA ALA A 332 27.20 -43.25 -25.51
C ALA A 332 25.73 -43.10 -25.89
N SER A 333 25.22 -43.92 -26.79
CA SER A 333 23.83 -43.89 -27.25
C SER A 333 23.42 -45.22 -27.85
N ALA A 334 22.15 -45.59 -27.69
CA ALA A 334 21.53 -46.64 -28.50
C ALA A 334 20.98 -45.98 -29.77
N VAL A 335 21.53 -46.37 -30.92
CA VAL A 335 21.14 -45.87 -32.24
C VAL A 335 20.46 -46.99 -32.98
N LYS A 336 19.50 -46.72 -33.90
CA LYS A 336 19.03 -47.73 -34.86
C LYS A 336 20.17 -48.23 -35.75
N GLU A 337 20.04 -49.40 -36.33
CA GLU A 337 21.12 -50.04 -37.16
C GLU A 337 21.66 -49.12 -38.31
N GLU A 338 20.96 -48.08 -38.71
CA GLU A 338 21.33 -47.14 -39.78
C GLU A 338 21.64 -45.72 -39.30
N ASP A 339 21.62 -45.40 -37.97
CA ASP A 339 21.90 -44.07 -37.45
C ASP A 339 23.20 -44.11 -36.61
N PHE A 340 23.94 -42.98 -36.57
CA PHE A 340 25.18 -42.88 -35.78
C PHE A 340 25.29 -41.45 -35.18
N ILE A 341 26.08 -41.30 -34.11
CA ILE A 341 26.36 -40.00 -33.54
C ILE A 341 27.30 -39.25 -34.47
N GLU A 342 26.81 -38.14 -35.00
CA GLU A 342 27.58 -37.28 -35.91
C GLU A 342 28.37 -36.22 -35.15
N LYS A 343 27.76 -35.61 -34.11
CA LYS A 343 28.38 -34.56 -33.31
C LYS A 343 28.27 -34.90 -31.83
N LEU A 344 29.36 -34.61 -31.11
CA LEU A 344 29.43 -34.72 -29.66
C LEU A 344 30.17 -33.47 -29.15
N LEU A 345 29.56 -32.71 -28.27
CA LEU A 345 30.14 -31.52 -27.65
C LEU A 345 30.04 -31.63 -26.15
N VAL A 346 31.00 -31.06 -25.43
CA VAL A 346 30.90 -30.79 -23.99
C VAL A 346 30.71 -29.29 -23.84
N THR A 347 29.71 -28.88 -23.09
CA THR A 347 29.30 -27.47 -22.93
C THR A 347 28.59 -27.30 -21.60
N ASN A 348 28.51 -26.07 -21.08
CA ASN A 348 27.72 -25.81 -19.88
C ASN A 348 26.21 -25.82 -20.21
N SER A 349 25.37 -26.18 -19.23
CA SER A 349 23.92 -26.15 -19.39
C SER A 349 23.39 -24.76 -19.79
N HIS A 350 24.07 -23.69 -19.40
CA HIS A 350 23.70 -22.29 -19.69
C HIS A 350 24.32 -21.74 -20.98
N ASP A 351 25.24 -22.48 -21.62
CA ASP A 351 25.86 -22.03 -22.86
C ASP A 351 24.86 -21.96 -24.02
N THR A 352 25.15 -21.08 -24.94
CA THR A 352 24.43 -20.96 -26.21
C THR A 352 25.12 -21.78 -27.29
N LEU A 353 24.37 -22.62 -27.97
CA LEU A 353 24.80 -23.37 -29.11
C LEU A 353 24.41 -22.63 -30.40
N LEU A 354 25.39 -22.28 -31.21
CA LEU A 354 25.15 -21.86 -32.60
C LEU A 354 25.02 -23.08 -33.48
N CYS A 355 23.84 -23.27 -34.04
CA CYS A 355 23.54 -24.39 -34.94
C CYS A 355 23.49 -23.88 -36.36
N PHE A 356 24.49 -24.26 -37.19
CA PHE A 356 24.62 -23.89 -38.61
C PHE A 356 23.89 -24.92 -39.46
N SER A 357 23.05 -24.43 -40.38
CA SER A 357 22.30 -25.31 -41.28
C SER A 357 22.98 -25.37 -42.67
N ASP A 358 22.67 -26.43 -43.44
CA ASP A 358 23.07 -26.64 -44.84
C ASP A 358 22.53 -25.58 -45.81
N ARG A 359 21.57 -24.75 -45.32
CA ARG A 359 20.98 -23.62 -46.06
C ARG A 359 21.62 -22.28 -45.72
N GLY A 360 22.73 -22.26 -44.96
CA GLY A 360 23.43 -21.03 -44.57
C GLY A 360 22.75 -20.22 -43.50
N LYS A 361 21.79 -20.80 -42.74
CA LYS A 361 21.18 -20.18 -41.58
C LYS A 361 21.88 -20.56 -40.30
N VAL A 362 21.82 -19.69 -39.29
CA VAL A 362 22.33 -19.92 -37.95
C VAL A 362 21.16 -19.83 -36.98
N TYR A 363 20.98 -20.85 -36.15
CA TYR A 363 19.99 -20.92 -35.11
C TYR A 363 20.68 -20.88 -33.75
N TRP A 364 20.06 -20.16 -32.81
CA TRP A 364 20.53 -20.03 -31.43
C TRP A 364 19.72 -20.98 -30.57
N LEU A 365 20.39 -21.80 -29.80
CA LEU A 365 19.77 -22.80 -28.95
C LEU A 365 20.48 -22.82 -27.59
N ARG A 366 19.79 -22.60 -26.50
CA ARG A 366 20.35 -22.79 -25.16
C ARG A 366 20.52 -24.29 -24.90
N THR A 367 21.63 -24.69 -24.31
CA THR A 367 21.92 -26.11 -24.02
C THR A 367 20.82 -26.78 -23.20
N PHE A 368 20.28 -26.07 -22.20
CA PHE A 368 19.17 -26.57 -21.36
C PHE A 368 17.84 -26.79 -22.11
N GLN A 369 17.65 -26.24 -23.29
CA GLN A 369 16.46 -26.47 -24.12
C GLN A 369 16.48 -27.83 -24.83
N ILE A 370 17.65 -28.45 -24.93
CA ILE A 370 17.79 -29.81 -25.47
C ILE A 370 17.42 -30.80 -24.36
N PRO A 371 16.50 -31.75 -24.60
CA PRO A 371 16.03 -32.63 -23.56
C PRO A 371 17.15 -33.53 -22.99
N ILE A 372 17.14 -33.63 -21.66
CA ILE A 372 17.98 -34.60 -20.95
C ILE A 372 17.39 -36.01 -21.21
N ALA A 373 18.22 -36.93 -21.67
CA ALA A 373 17.78 -38.27 -21.95
C ALA A 373 18.84 -39.32 -21.53
N SER A 374 18.40 -40.48 -21.15
CA SER A 374 19.32 -41.58 -20.77
C SER A 374 20.19 -42.01 -21.95
N ARG A 375 21.28 -42.78 -21.66
CA ARG A 375 22.17 -43.29 -22.71
C ARG A 375 21.44 -44.14 -23.75
N ALA A 376 20.45 -44.96 -23.31
CA ALA A 376 19.65 -45.80 -24.18
C ALA A 376 18.57 -45.05 -24.97
N ALA A 377 18.26 -43.83 -24.59
CA ALA A 377 17.22 -43.05 -25.26
C ALA A 377 17.76 -42.39 -26.54
N ARG A 378 16.90 -42.30 -27.53
CA ARG A 378 17.22 -41.73 -28.86
C ARG A 378 17.37 -40.23 -28.86
N GLY A 379 16.72 -39.50 -27.92
CA GLY A 379 16.64 -38.06 -27.91
C GLY A 379 15.40 -37.55 -28.65
N ARG A 380 15.39 -36.23 -28.95
CA ARG A 380 14.29 -35.54 -29.64
C ARG A 380 14.73 -35.08 -31.02
N PRO A 381 13.87 -35.15 -32.05
CA PRO A 381 14.19 -34.60 -33.36
C PRO A 381 14.49 -33.09 -33.27
N VAL A 382 15.55 -32.65 -33.91
CA VAL A 382 16.00 -31.25 -33.90
C VAL A 382 14.95 -30.31 -34.54
N VAL A 383 14.18 -30.81 -35.51
CA VAL A 383 13.08 -30.11 -36.13
C VAL A 383 11.94 -29.74 -35.13
N ASN A 384 11.88 -30.43 -33.98
CA ASN A 384 10.95 -30.12 -32.91
C ASN A 384 11.52 -29.14 -31.84
N ILE A 385 12.80 -28.79 -31.98
CA ILE A 385 13.53 -27.90 -31.08
C ILE A 385 13.83 -26.59 -31.80
N LEU A 386 14.23 -26.65 -33.06
CA LEU A 386 14.58 -25.49 -33.92
C LEU A 386 13.57 -25.38 -35.07
N PRO A 387 13.23 -24.15 -35.50
CA PRO A 387 12.30 -23.92 -36.62
C PRO A 387 12.98 -24.17 -37.98
N LEU A 388 13.42 -25.42 -38.22
CA LEU A 388 14.06 -25.82 -39.47
C LEU A 388 13.04 -25.89 -40.61
N GLY A 389 13.46 -25.51 -41.80
CA GLY A 389 12.69 -25.70 -43.03
C GLY A 389 12.63 -27.17 -43.46
N GLU A 390 11.72 -27.47 -44.39
CA GLU A 390 11.58 -28.83 -44.93
C GLU A 390 12.86 -29.33 -45.56
N GLY A 391 13.40 -30.45 -45.07
CA GLY A 391 14.65 -31.03 -45.51
C GLY A 391 15.95 -30.31 -45.07
N GLU A 392 15.86 -29.24 -44.26
CA GLU A 392 16.99 -28.52 -43.71
C GLU A 392 17.67 -29.32 -42.58
N ARG A 393 19.00 -29.39 -42.58
CA ARG A 393 19.82 -30.14 -41.62
C ARG A 393 20.86 -29.27 -40.96
N ILE A 394 21.19 -29.59 -39.68
CA ILE A 394 22.28 -28.95 -38.95
C ILE A 394 23.62 -29.60 -39.34
N THR A 395 24.52 -28.82 -39.87
CA THR A 395 25.83 -29.25 -40.34
C THR A 395 26.94 -29.04 -39.31
N ALA A 396 26.83 -28.00 -38.48
CA ALA A 396 27.78 -27.70 -37.42
C ALA A 396 27.10 -27.13 -36.21
N MET A 397 27.65 -27.42 -35.00
CA MET A 397 27.25 -26.83 -33.75
C MET A 397 28.46 -26.30 -33.01
N LEU A 398 28.41 -25.08 -32.54
CA LEU A 398 29.49 -24.41 -31.82
C LEU A 398 28.94 -23.88 -30.49
N PRO A 399 29.51 -24.29 -29.34
CA PRO A 399 29.16 -23.69 -28.06
C PRO A 399 29.83 -22.32 -27.94
N ILE A 400 29.08 -21.38 -27.38
CA ILE A 400 29.58 -20.04 -27.02
C ILE A 400 29.36 -19.89 -25.51
N GLU A 401 30.46 -19.73 -24.79
CA GLU A 401 30.46 -19.28 -23.39
C GLU A 401 29.94 -17.86 -23.36
N GLY A 402 29.00 -17.59 -22.45
CA GLY A 402 28.19 -16.39 -22.29
C GLY A 402 28.68 -15.11 -22.99
N TYR A 403 27.75 -14.39 -23.57
CA TYR A 403 28.00 -12.97 -23.90
C TYR A 403 28.11 -12.21 -22.58
N GLY A 404 29.35 -11.82 -22.22
CA GLY A 404 29.62 -10.86 -21.15
C GLY A 404 29.13 -9.47 -21.52
#